data_8297b5fe8b4a592f284cedf7f3509d74
#
_entry.id   8297b5fe8b4a592f284cedf7f3509d74
#
_cell.length_a   1.000
_cell.length_b   1.000
_cell.length_c   1.000
_cell.angle_alpha   90.00
_cell.angle_beta   90.00
_cell.angle_gamma   90.00
#
_symmetry.space_group_name_H-M   'P 1'
#
loop_
_entity.id
_entity.type
_entity.pdbx_description
1 polymer ?
#
loop_
_entity_poly.entity_id
_entity_poly.type
_entity_poly.pdbx_seq_one_letter_code
_entity_poly.pdbx_strand_id
1 'polypeptide(L)'
;MQIYGYCRISTPQQNIERQVRNILATYPTAHIIREVYTGTTYQGRKELDKLLHIVQLGDTIVFDSVSRMSRNADEGCQLYEDLYAQNVTLCFLKEPHINTETYRQTIQRQISTQLKTGNAATDSFVSSVIAALNQYTVDLAKEQIRLAFAQAQKEVDDLHQRTREGMLTAKLNGKQIGQERGRKLVVKKAAACKDAIKKYSKDFDGTLSDADCIKLIGIARNTYYKYK
;
A
#
# COMPACT_ATOMS: atom_id res chain seq x y z
N MET A 1 18.76 -2.19 -15.82
CA MET A 1 17.61 -1.33 -15.53
C MET A 1 16.37 -2.20 -15.58
N GLN A 2 15.80 -2.48 -14.43
CA GLN A 2 14.61 -3.31 -14.28
C GLN A 2 13.40 -2.42 -13.96
N ILE A 3 12.21 -2.88 -14.34
CA ILE A 3 10.95 -2.17 -14.04
C ILE A 3 10.11 -3.06 -13.14
N TYR A 4 9.74 -2.58 -11.98
CA TYR A 4 8.90 -3.28 -11.01
C TYR A 4 7.56 -2.57 -10.88
N GLY A 5 6.47 -3.31 -11.02
CA GLY A 5 5.11 -2.82 -10.80
C GLY A 5 4.59 -3.29 -9.44
N TYR A 6 4.45 -2.39 -8.48
CA TYR A 6 3.94 -2.76 -7.16
C TYR A 6 2.44 -2.52 -7.04
N CYS A 7 1.72 -3.59 -6.76
CA CYS A 7 0.27 -3.61 -6.59
C CYS A 7 -0.11 -4.04 -5.18
N ARG A 8 -1.02 -3.30 -4.54
CA ARG A 8 -1.46 -3.58 -3.16
C ARG A 8 -2.97 -3.52 -3.02
N ILE A 9 -3.52 -4.50 -2.30
CA ILE A 9 -4.92 -4.54 -1.84
C ILE A 9 -4.97 -4.70 -0.33
N SER A 10 -6.08 -4.28 0.29
CA SER A 10 -6.25 -4.38 1.74
C SER A 10 -6.75 -5.76 2.17
N THR A 11 -7.54 -6.46 1.34
CA THR A 11 -8.09 -7.79 1.64
C THR A 11 -8.00 -8.69 0.41
N PRO A 12 -7.86 -10.03 0.59
CA PRO A 12 -7.77 -10.97 -0.54
C PRO A 12 -8.99 -10.98 -1.46
N GLN A 13 -10.14 -10.48 -0.99
CA GLN A 13 -11.38 -10.40 -1.78
C GLN A 13 -11.39 -9.23 -2.77
N GLN A 14 -10.48 -8.25 -2.60
CA GLN A 14 -10.37 -7.11 -3.51
C GLN A 14 -9.67 -7.53 -4.80
N ASN A 15 -10.12 -6.97 -5.93
CA ASN A 15 -9.52 -7.25 -7.22
C ASN A 15 -8.26 -6.39 -7.45
N ILE A 16 -7.10 -7.04 -7.51
CA ILE A 16 -5.80 -6.42 -7.78
C ILE A 16 -5.54 -6.22 -9.29
N GLU A 17 -6.24 -6.97 -10.15
CA GLU A 17 -5.98 -7.04 -11.59
C GLU A 17 -6.16 -5.69 -12.31
N ARG A 18 -6.98 -4.79 -11.77
CA ARG A 18 -7.09 -3.43 -12.29
C ARG A 18 -5.74 -2.69 -12.22
N GLN A 19 -5.04 -2.79 -11.09
CA GLN A 19 -3.73 -2.14 -10.91
C GLN A 19 -2.69 -2.79 -11.84
N VAL A 20 -2.68 -4.11 -11.92
CA VAL A 20 -1.79 -4.88 -12.81
C VAL A 20 -1.98 -4.44 -14.26
N ARG A 21 -3.22 -4.40 -14.74
CA ARG A 21 -3.54 -3.98 -16.10
C ARG A 21 -3.09 -2.54 -16.39
N ASN A 22 -3.34 -1.60 -15.46
CA ASN A 22 -2.92 -0.21 -15.61
C ASN A 22 -1.40 -0.08 -15.72
N ILE A 23 -0.65 -0.81 -14.90
CA ILE A 23 0.81 -0.81 -14.93
C ILE A 23 1.33 -1.43 -16.24
N LEU A 24 0.84 -2.61 -16.62
CA LEU A 24 1.28 -3.31 -17.83
C LEU A 24 0.88 -2.59 -19.12
N ALA A 25 -0.19 -1.79 -19.12
CA ALA A 25 -0.56 -0.96 -20.26
C ALA A 25 0.49 0.13 -20.56
N THR A 26 1.16 0.65 -19.50
CA THR A 26 2.21 1.68 -19.66
C THR A 26 3.61 1.07 -19.69
N TYR A 27 3.83 0.01 -18.94
CA TYR A 27 5.11 -0.71 -18.81
C TYR A 27 4.91 -2.21 -19.03
N PRO A 28 4.84 -2.68 -20.29
CA PRO A 28 4.54 -4.09 -20.60
C PRO A 28 5.57 -5.10 -20.05
N THR A 29 6.80 -4.66 -19.82
CA THR A 29 7.90 -5.50 -19.31
C THR A 29 8.05 -5.45 -17.78
N ALA A 30 7.14 -4.78 -17.06
CA ALA A 30 7.25 -4.64 -15.61
C ALA A 30 7.04 -5.96 -14.87
N HIS A 31 7.95 -6.27 -13.94
CA HIS A 31 7.80 -7.37 -12.98
C HIS A 31 6.76 -7.01 -11.94
N ILE A 32 5.59 -7.67 -11.96
CA ILE A 32 4.47 -7.35 -11.07
C ILE A 32 4.64 -8.02 -9.71
N ILE A 33 4.68 -7.19 -8.68
CA ILE A 33 4.72 -7.59 -7.26
C ILE A 33 3.34 -7.33 -6.66
N ARG A 34 2.73 -8.38 -6.09
CA ARG A 34 1.38 -8.34 -5.53
C ARG A 34 1.44 -8.46 -4.03
N GLU A 35 0.82 -7.54 -3.31
CA GLU A 35 0.76 -7.57 -1.85
C GLU A 35 -0.66 -7.44 -1.32
N VAL A 36 -0.95 -8.19 -0.26
CA VAL A 36 -2.19 -8.08 0.53
C VAL A 36 -1.82 -7.54 1.91
N TYR A 37 -2.13 -6.27 2.16
CA TYR A 37 -1.78 -5.61 3.41
C TYR A 37 -2.80 -4.54 3.79
N THR A 38 -3.31 -4.60 5.03
CA THR A 38 -4.37 -3.72 5.55
C THR A 38 -3.89 -2.53 6.37
N GLY A 39 -2.63 -2.51 6.81
CA GLY A 39 -2.08 -1.41 7.63
C GLY A 39 -1.95 -0.08 6.89
N THR A 40 -1.84 0.99 7.67
CA THR A 40 -1.54 2.35 7.17
C THR A 40 -0.04 2.58 6.99
N THR A 41 0.80 1.93 7.83
CA THR A 41 2.26 1.99 7.77
C THR A 41 2.81 1.15 6.60
N TYR A 42 4.04 1.42 6.16
CA TYR A 42 4.71 0.54 5.19
C TYR A 42 5.45 -0.62 5.87
N GLN A 43 5.78 -0.49 7.15
CA GLN A 43 6.44 -1.53 7.93
C GLN A 43 5.59 -2.81 8.01
N GLY A 44 6.23 -3.95 7.81
CA GLY A 44 5.55 -5.26 7.80
C GLY A 44 4.91 -5.64 6.46
N ARG A 45 5.15 -4.89 5.39
CA ARG A 45 4.79 -5.24 4.01
C ARG A 45 5.89 -6.12 3.42
N LYS A 46 5.73 -7.41 3.54
CA LYS A 46 6.77 -8.40 3.17
C LYS A 46 7.23 -8.28 1.71
N GLU A 47 6.31 -8.03 0.79
CA GLU A 47 6.64 -7.96 -0.63
C GLU A 47 7.26 -6.60 -0.98
N LEU A 48 6.83 -5.50 -0.33
CA LEU A 48 7.50 -4.21 -0.46
C LEU A 48 8.92 -4.27 0.11
N ASP A 49 9.09 -4.85 1.31
CA ASP A 49 10.41 -4.99 1.94
C ASP A 49 11.36 -5.79 1.04
N LYS A 50 10.91 -6.90 0.44
CA LYS A 50 11.69 -7.65 -0.55
C LYS A 50 12.06 -6.78 -1.75
N LEU A 51 11.11 -6.03 -2.31
CA LEU A 51 11.35 -5.13 -3.42
C LEU A 51 12.44 -4.12 -3.09
N LEU A 52 12.36 -3.47 -1.92
CA LEU A 52 13.35 -2.49 -1.47
C LEU A 52 14.75 -3.07 -1.29
N HIS A 53 14.87 -4.37 -1.01
CA HIS A 53 16.18 -5.04 -0.91
C HIS A 53 16.78 -5.44 -2.26
N ILE A 54 15.96 -5.67 -3.30
CA ILE A 54 16.43 -6.12 -4.61
C ILE A 54 16.60 -4.97 -5.61
N VAL A 55 15.90 -3.85 -5.41
CA VAL A 55 15.97 -2.71 -6.31
C VAL A 55 17.37 -2.09 -6.31
N GLN A 56 17.86 -1.75 -7.50
CA GLN A 56 19.19 -1.22 -7.72
C GLN A 56 19.13 0.18 -8.35
N LEU A 57 20.26 0.86 -8.31
CA LEU A 57 20.46 2.15 -8.95
C LEU A 57 20.04 2.11 -10.43
N GLY A 58 19.17 3.02 -10.82
CA GLY A 58 18.63 3.13 -12.19
C GLY A 58 17.39 2.28 -12.45
N ASP A 59 16.95 1.46 -11.50
CA ASP A 59 15.68 0.71 -11.62
C ASP A 59 14.47 1.63 -11.46
N THR A 60 13.31 1.16 -11.94
CA THR A 60 12.05 1.90 -11.87
C THR A 60 11.03 1.13 -11.05
N ILE A 61 10.38 1.80 -10.08
CA ILE A 61 9.22 1.26 -9.38
C ILE A 61 7.97 2.02 -9.82
N VAL A 62 6.97 1.29 -10.30
CA VAL A 62 5.71 1.82 -10.81
C VAL A 62 4.58 1.50 -9.83
N PHE A 63 3.84 2.52 -9.42
CA PHE A 63 2.65 2.43 -8.58
C PHE A 63 1.42 2.90 -9.37
N ASP A 64 0.26 2.26 -9.19
CA ASP A 64 -1.02 2.75 -9.75
C ASP A 64 -1.40 4.12 -9.17
N SER A 65 -1.08 4.36 -7.88
CA SER A 65 -1.28 5.65 -7.19
C SER A 65 -0.38 5.74 -5.95
N VAL A 66 -0.18 6.96 -5.45
CA VAL A 66 0.56 7.27 -4.21
C VAL A 66 0.11 6.41 -3.03
N SER A 67 -1.19 6.19 -2.88
CA SER A 67 -1.76 5.38 -1.80
C SER A 67 -1.33 3.90 -1.81
N ARG A 68 -0.71 3.42 -2.91
CA ARG A 68 -0.12 2.06 -2.96
C ARG A 68 1.25 2.05 -2.30
N MET A 69 2.01 3.12 -2.46
CA MET A 69 3.30 3.29 -1.80
C MET A 69 3.11 3.53 -0.29
N SER A 70 2.40 4.57 0.13
CA SER A 70 2.08 4.82 1.53
C SER A 70 0.69 5.45 1.71
N ARG A 71 0.12 5.27 2.91
CA ARG A 71 -1.08 5.95 3.40
C ARG A 71 -0.78 6.85 4.59
N ASN A 72 0.48 6.89 5.01
CA ASN A 72 1.01 7.83 5.98
C ASN A 72 1.87 8.83 5.21
N ALA A 73 1.64 10.12 5.41
CA ALA A 73 2.29 11.16 4.62
C ALA A 73 3.79 11.24 4.92
N ASP A 74 4.16 11.22 6.19
CA ASP A 74 5.56 11.35 6.61
C ASP A 74 6.40 10.14 6.17
N GLU A 75 5.89 8.92 6.41
CA GLU A 75 6.54 7.68 5.96
C GLU A 75 6.66 7.62 4.43
N GLY A 76 5.64 8.08 3.71
CA GLY A 76 5.63 8.11 2.25
C GLY A 76 6.66 9.07 1.68
N CYS A 77 6.76 10.28 2.24
CA CYS A 77 7.76 11.26 1.85
C CYS A 77 9.18 10.75 2.14
N GLN A 78 9.41 10.20 3.32
CA GLN A 78 10.72 9.66 3.68
C GLN A 78 11.15 8.54 2.73
N LEU A 79 10.28 7.57 2.47
CA LEU A 79 10.56 6.47 1.54
C LEU A 79 10.80 6.99 0.11
N TYR A 80 10.07 8.03 -0.31
CA TYR A 80 10.29 8.67 -1.61
C TYR A 80 11.69 9.29 -1.68
N GLU A 81 12.09 10.05 -0.67
CA GLU A 81 13.41 10.69 -0.60
C GLU A 81 14.55 9.66 -0.56
N ASP A 82 14.41 8.60 0.23
CA ASP A 82 15.39 7.52 0.34
C ASP A 82 15.63 6.82 -1.01
N LEU A 83 14.55 6.49 -1.74
CA LEU A 83 14.63 5.87 -3.06
C LEU A 83 15.17 6.84 -4.12
N TYR A 84 14.79 8.12 -4.03
CA TYR A 84 15.36 9.15 -4.90
C TYR A 84 16.86 9.31 -4.70
N ALA A 85 17.34 9.33 -3.45
CA ALA A 85 18.76 9.39 -3.12
C ALA A 85 19.54 8.15 -3.63
N GLN A 86 18.87 6.98 -3.69
CA GLN A 86 19.43 5.77 -4.29
C GLN A 86 19.37 5.75 -5.82
N ASN A 87 18.96 6.85 -6.48
CA ASN A 87 18.74 6.94 -7.92
C ASN A 87 17.74 5.90 -8.48
N VAL A 88 16.77 5.48 -7.68
CA VAL A 88 15.62 4.71 -8.12
C VAL A 88 14.57 5.64 -8.70
N THR A 89 14.01 5.30 -9.84
CA THR A 89 12.95 6.07 -10.47
C THR A 89 11.59 5.64 -9.95
N LEU A 90 10.80 6.58 -9.44
CA LEU A 90 9.43 6.33 -8.99
C LEU A 90 8.44 6.89 -10.01
N CYS A 91 7.45 6.06 -10.38
CA CYS A 91 6.40 6.44 -11.32
C CYS A 91 5.02 6.17 -10.68
N PHE A 92 4.18 7.20 -10.62
CA PHE A 92 2.80 7.14 -10.13
C PHE A 92 1.87 7.42 -11.30
N LEU A 93 1.10 6.41 -11.72
CA LEU A 93 0.27 6.51 -12.93
C LEU A 93 -0.85 7.55 -12.81
N LYS A 94 -1.39 7.73 -11.60
CA LYS A 94 -2.47 8.70 -11.35
C LYS A 94 -1.98 10.08 -10.96
N GLU A 95 -0.79 10.16 -10.39
CA GLU A 95 -0.17 11.39 -9.92
C GLU A 95 1.17 11.65 -10.65
N PRO A 96 1.17 11.84 -11.98
CA PRO A 96 2.43 11.96 -12.75
C PRO A 96 3.25 13.19 -12.40
N HIS A 97 2.66 14.21 -11.80
CA HIS A 97 3.33 15.44 -11.39
C HIS A 97 4.36 15.23 -10.27
N ILE A 98 4.26 14.12 -9.53
CA ILE A 98 5.25 13.76 -8.48
C ILE A 98 6.19 12.62 -8.91
N ASN A 99 6.19 12.22 -10.17
CA ASN A 99 7.15 11.26 -10.68
C ASN A 99 8.59 11.80 -10.49
N THR A 100 9.51 10.91 -10.15
CA THR A 100 10.93 11.26 -9.95
C THR A 100 11.52 11.99 -11.15
N GLU A 101 11.12 11.63 -12.36
CA GLU A 101 11.58 12.28 -13.58
C GLU A 101 11.10 13.75 -13.65
N THR A 102 9.84 14.01 -13.32
CA THR A 102 9.29 15.37 -13.24
C THR A 102 10.04 16.20 -12.20
N TYR A 103 10.36 15.61 -11.06
CA TYR A 103 11.15 16.25 -10.01
C TYR A 103 12.58 16.57 -10.48
N ARG A 104 13.26 15.61 -11.14
CA ARG A 104 14.59 15.83 -11.72
C ARG A 104 14.59 16.96 -12.76
N GLN A 105 13.61 16.99 -13.65
CA GLN A 105 13.48 18.05 -14.66
C GLN A 105 13.29 19.42 -14.03
N THR A 106 12.55 19.51 -12.93
CA THR A 106 12.40 20.76 -12.17
C THR A 106 13.74 21.24 -11.61
N ILE A 107 14.56 20.33 -11.07
CA ILE A 107 15.89 20.65 -10.57
C ILE A 107 16.85 21.01 -11.72
N GLN A 108 16.79 20.32 -12.85
CA GLN A 108 17.66 20.59 -14.00
C GLN A 108 17.33 21.89 -14.73
N ARG A 109 16.07 22.35 -14.65
CA ARG A 109 15.62 23.63 -15.24
C ARG A 109 16.01 24.84 -14.42
N GLN A 110 16.96 24.73 -13.50
CA GLN A 110 17.45 25.88 -12.74
C GLN A 110 18.04 26.94 -13.67
N ILE A 111 17.71 28.18 -13.37
CA ILE A 111 18.22 29.33 -14.10
C ILE A 111 19.69 29.51 -13.74
N SER A 112 20.54 29.72 -14.75
CA SER A 112 21.98 29.99 -14.50
C SER A 112 22.19 31.26 -13.68
N THR A 113 22.95 31.14 -12.61
CA THR A 113 23.31 32.26 -11.76
C THR A 113 24.46 33.11 -12.34
N GLN A 114 25.06 32.67 -13.46
CA GLN A 114 26.20 33.35 -14.08
C GLN A 114 25.75 34.47 -15.04
N LEU A 115 25.34 35.60 -14.49
CA LEU A 115 25.13 36.83 -15.24
C LEU A 115 26.35 37.72 -15.09
N LYS A 116 26.85 38.30 -16.20
CA LYS A 116 27.95 39.27 -16.20
C LYS A 116 27.46 40.56 -16.86
N THR A 117 27.03 41.52 -16.05
CA THR A 117 26.58 42.83 -16.51
C THR A 117 27.74 43.85 -16.56
N GLY A 118 28.93 43.48 -16.03
CA GLY A 118 30.06 44.38 -15.89
C GLY A 118 30.06 45.21 -14.60
N ASN A 119 28.99 45.09 -13.77
CA ASN A 119 28.92 45.74 -12.46
C ASN A 119 28.80 44.65 -11.38
N ALA A 120 29.82 44.51 -10.56
CA ALA A 120 29.92 43.46 -9.54
C ALA A 120 28.76 43.49 -8.51
N ALA A 121 28.27 44.67 -8.14
CA ALA A 121 27.15 44.79 -7.20
C ALA A 121 25.84 44.29 -7.84
N THR A 122 25.59 44.63 -9.10
CA THR A 122 24.44 44.16 -9.86
C THR A 122 24.51 42.65 -10.09
N ASP A 123 25.68 42.13 -10.45
CA ASP A 123 25.90 40.69 -10.69
C ASP A 123 25.67 39.89 -9.41
N SER A 124 26.14 40.35 -8.26
CA SER A 124 25.93 39.75 -6.95
C SER A 124 24.43 39.73 -6.57
N PHE A 125 23.73 40.84 -6.73
CA PHE A 125 22.32 40.95 -6.44
C PHE A 125 21.48 40.00 -7.32
N VAL A 126 21.69 40.04 -8.64
CA VAL A 126 20.94 39.19 -9.58
C VAL A 126 21.22 37.70 -9.31
N SER A 127 22.48 37.32 -9.06
CA SER A 127 22.82 35.93 -8.70
C SER A 127 22.14 35.48 -7.44
N SER A 128 22.03 36.34 -6.41
CA SER A 128 21.29 36.01 -5.17
C SER A 128 19.81 35.82 -5.40
N VAL A 129 19.17 36.67 -6.22
CA VAL A 129 17.74 36.53 -6.57
C VAL A 129 17.48 35.23 -7.36
N ILE A 130 18.34 34.93 -8.34
CA ILE A 130 18.19 33.69 -9.12
C ILE A 130 18.41 32.47 -8.23
N ALA A 131 19.38 32.47 -7.33
CA ALA A 131 19.60 31.39 -6.39
C ALA A 131 18.36 31.15 -5.49
N ALA A 132 17.76 32.25 -4.98
CA ALA A 132 16.55 32.18 -4.19
C ALA A 132 15.35 31.62 -4.99
N LEU A 133 15.18 32.01 -6.26
CA LEU A 133 14.17 31.49 -7.15
C LEU A 133 14.37 29.98 -7.44
N ASN A 134 15.61 29.58 -7.71
CA ASN A 134 15.94 28.17 -7.91
C ASN A 134 15.62 27.32 -6.66
N GLN A 135 15.98 27.82 -5.47
CA GLN A 135 15.64 27.16 -4.22
C GLN A 135 14.13 27.05 -4.02
N TYR A 136 13.39 28.12 -4.27
CA TYR A 136 11.93 28.12 -4.17
C TYR A 136 11.28 27.08 -5.09
N THR A 137 11.76 26.91 -6.32
CA THR A 137 11.20 25.90 -7.25
C THR A 137 11.43 24.47 -6.76
N VAL A 138 12.58 24.19 -6.14
CA VAL A 138 12.87 22.89 -5.51
C VAL A 138 11.97 22.64 -4.30
N ASP A 139 11.81 23.65 -3.44
CA ASP A 139 10.97 23.53 -2.25
C ASP A 139 9.48 23.36 -2.62
N LEU A 140 9.03 24.04 -3.67
CA LEU A 140 7.68 23.85 -4.21
C LEU A 140 7.46 22.43 -4.74
N ALA A 141 8.43 21.85 -5.44
CA ALA A 141 8.33 20.48 -5.93
C ALA A 141 8.28 19.45 -4.78
N LYS A 142 9.08 19.66 -3.71
CA LYS A 142 9.00 18.86 -2.49
C LYS A 142 7.63 18.97 -1.80
N GLU A 143 7.08 20.18 -1.72
CA GLU A 143 5.77 20.41 -1.13
C GLU A 143 4.66 19.72 -1.95
N GLN A 144 4.74 19.68 -3.27
CA GLN A 144 3.79 18.93 -4.11
C GLN A 144 3.83 17.44 -3.80
N ILE A 145 5.02 16.85 -3.60
CA ILE A 145 5.15 15.44 -3.19
C ILE A 145 4.47 15.24 -1.83
N ARG A 146 4.76 16.11 -0.86
CA ARG A 146 4.16 16.04 0.49
C ARG A 146 2.64 16.15 0.45
N LEU A 147 2.09 17.07 -0.34
CA LEU A 147 0.65 17.25 -0.51
C LEU A 147 -0.03 16.03 -1.13
N ALA A 148 0.61 15.36 -2.10
CA ALA A 148 0.06 14.15 -2.70
C ALA A 148 -0.05 13.01 -1.67
N PHE A 149 0.96 12.81 -0.81
CA PHE A 149 0.90 11.83 0.27
C PHE A 149 -0.11 12.24 1.36
N ALA A 150 -0.18 13.52 1.73
CA ALA A 150 -1.15 14.04 2.68
C ALA A 150 -2.60 13.86 2.20
N GLN A 151 -2.85 14.05 0.90
CA GLN A 151 -4.16 13.79 0.31
C GLN A 151 -4.50 12.30 0.36
N ALA A 152 -3.55 11.42 0.04
CA ALA A 152 -3.76 9.97 0.13
C ALA A 152 -4.06 9.50 1.56
N GLN A 153 -3.45 10.10 2.57
CA GLN A 153 -3.76 9.85 3.97
C GLN A 153 -5.16 10.34 4.32
N LYS A 154 -5.50 11.58 3.95
CA LYS A 154 -6.82 12.17 4.20
C LYS A 154 -7.96 11.32 3.62
N GLU A 155 -7.80 10.76 2.43
CA GLU A 155 -8.81 9.87 1.82
C GLU A 155 -9.10 8.65 2.71
N VAL A 156 -8.09 8.10 3.37
CA VAL A 156 -8.25 6.96 4.31
C VAL A 156 -8.96 7.41 5.59
N ASP A 157 -8.58 8.56 6.14
CA ASP A 157 -9.18 9.10 7.36
C ASP A 157 -10.65 9.45 7.13
N ASP A 158 -10.98 10.07 6.00
CA ASP A 158 -12.36 10.37 5.59
C ASP A 158 -13.19 9.08 5.42
N LEU A 159 -12.61 8.02 4.86
CA LEU A 159 -13.28 6.72 4.74
C LEU A 159 -13.57 6.10 6.11
N HIS A 160 -12.61 6.16 7.04
CA HIS A 160 -12.77 5.69 8.41
C HIS A 160 -13.85 6.48 9.15
N GLN A 161 -13.84 7.81 8.99
CA GLN A 161 -14.84 8.69 9.58
C GLN A 161 -16.25 8.37 9.07
N ARG A 162 -16.45 8.32 7.76
CA ARG A 162 -17.75 7.94 7.15
C ARG A 162 -18.25 6.58 7.63
N THR A 163 -17.34 5.62 7.78
CA THR A 163 -17.67 4.29 8.30
C THR A 163 -18.15 4.35 9.75
N ARG A 164 -17.48 5.13 10.61
CA ARG A 164 -17.88 5.34 12.01
C ARG A 164 -19.23 6.03 12.10
N GLU A 165 -19.43 7.08 11.32
CA GLU A 165 -20.70 7.83 11.26
C GLU A 165 -21.86 6.96 10.76
N GLY A 166 -21.60 6.15 9.72
CA GLY A 166 -22.56 5.18 9.20
C GLY A 166 -22.95 4.11 10.23
N MET A 167 -21.97 3.60 11.00
CA MET A 167 -22.25 2.67 12.11
C MET A 167 -23.05 3.35 13.22
N LEU A 168 -22.71 4.58 13.59
CA LEU A 168 -23.45 5.33 14.60
C LEU A 168 -24.91 5.55 14.15
N THR A 169 -25.12 5.98 12.92
CA THR A 169 -26.45 6.16 12.34
C THR A 169 -27.26 4.86 12.33
N ALA A 170 -26.62 3.74 11.95
CA ALA A 170 -27.26 2.44 11.99
C ALA A 170 -27.67 2.03 13.41
N LYS A 171 -26.82 2.31 14.42
CA LYS A 171 -27.12 2.09 15.84
C LYS A 171 -28.29 2.95 16.32
N LEU A 172 -28.31 4.24 15.98
CA LEU A 172 -29.41 5.16 16.34
C LEU A 172 -30.74 4.74 15.72
N ASN A 173 -30.70 4.17 14.51
CA ASN A 173 -31.86 3.58 13.82
C ASN A 173 -32.24 2.19 14.31
N GLY A 174 -31.70 1.73 15.45
CA GLY A 174 -32.03 0.43 16.06
C GLY A 174 -31.47 -0.80 15.32
N LYS A 175 -30.59 -0.62 14.33
CA LYS A 175 -29.94 -1.74 13.67
C LYS A 175 -28.86 -2.37 14.56
N GLN A 176 -28.91 -3.69 14.67
CA GLN A 176 -27.86 -4.44 15.36
C GLN A 176 -26.51 -4.29 14.64
N ILE A 177 -25.49 -3.80 15.33
CA ILE A 177 -24.11 -3.71 14.82
C ILE A 177 -23.27 -4.77 15.51
N GLY A 178 -22.67 -5.65 14.69
CA GLY A 178 -21.91 -6.80 15.20
C GLY A 178 -22.78 -8.01 15.55
N GLN A 179 -22.19 -8.94 16.26
CA GLN A 179 -22.86 -10.18 16.63
C GLN A 179 -23.82 -9.95 17.82
N GLU A 180 -25.03 -10.50 17.72
CA GLU A 180 -25.97 -10.53 18.85
C GLU A 180 -25.39 -11.29 20.04
N ARG A 181 -25.60 -10.73 21.23
CA ARG A 181 -25.11 -11.33 22.49
C ARG A 181 -25.74 -12.72 22.66
N GLY A 182 -24.91 -13.76 22.77
CA GLY A 182 -25.37 -15.14 22.92
C GLY A 182 -25.56 -15.92 21.61
N ARG A 183 -25.51 -15.31 20.44
CA ARG A 183 -25.60 -16.00 19.16
C ARG A 183 -24.30 -16.74 18.87
N LYS A 184 -24.34 -18.06 18.78
CA LYS A 184 -23.19 -18.87 18.39
C LYS A 184 -22.97 -18.74 16.87
N LEU A 185 -21.74 -18.41 16.48
CA LEU A 185 -21.33 -18.39 15.06
C LEU A 185 -21.40 -19.81 14.49
N VAL A 186 -22.24 -19.99 13.49
CA VAL A 186 -22.25 -21.22 12.70
C VAL A 186 -21.19 -21.10 11.62
N VAL A 187 -20.03 -21.70 11.86
CA VAL A 187 -18.94 -21.75 10.87
C VAL A 187 -19.33 -22.80 9.82
N LYS A 188 -19.40 -22.42 8.53
CA LYS A 188 -19.74 -23.35 7.42
C LYS A 188 -18.91 -24.64 7.45
N LYS A 189 -17.62 -24.56 7.78
CA LYS A 189 -16.75 -25.72 7.96
C LYS A 189 -17.14 -26.61 9.15
N ALA A 190 -17.79 -26.08 10.18
CA ALA A 190 -18.15 -26.86 11.36
C ALA A 190 -19.20 -27.93 11.06
N ALA A 191 -20.16 -27.64 10.19
CA ALA A 191 -21.17 -28.64 9.77
C ALA A 191 -20.51 -29.80 9.05
N ALA A 192 -19.71 -29.51 8.01
CA ALA A 192 -18.98 -30.52 7.25
C ALA A 192 -18.03 -31.37 8.13
N CYS A 193 -17.32 -30.71 9.08
CA CYS A 193 -16.45 -31.43 10.00
C CYS A 193 -17.21 -32.32 10.97
N LYS A 194 -18.36 -31.88 11.49
CA LYS A 194 -19.22 -32.70 12.35
C LYS A 194 -19.77 -33.94 11.62
N ASP A 195 -20.20 -33.76 10.39
CA ASP A 195 -20.70 -34.89 9.57
C ASP A 195 -19.57 -35.88 9.26
N ALA A 196 -18.35 -35.37 8.97
CA ALA A 196 -17.18 -36.21 8.77
C ALA A 196 -16.79 -36.97 10.07
N ILE A 197 -16.83 -36.29 11.24
CA ILE A 197 -16.57 -36.95 12.54
C ILE A 197 -17.55 -38.06 12.80
N LYS A 198 -18.85 -37.81 12.62
CA LYS A 198 -19.91 -38.82 12.79
C LYS A 198 -19.74 -40.03 11.85
N LYS A 199 -19.26 -39.79 10.64
CA LYS A 199 -19.07 -40.85 9.63
C LYS A 199 -17.87 -41.73 9.91
N TYR A 200 -16.78 -41.19 10.47
CA TYR A 200 -15.51 -41.89 10.54
C TYR A 200 -15.08 -42.31 11.96
N SER A 201 -15.51 -41.61 13.00
CA SER A 201 -15.09 -41.90 14.38
C SER A 201 -15.73 -43.17 14.94
N LYS A 202 -14.92 -43.97 15.64
CA LYS A 202 -15.35 -45.16 16.37
C LYS A 202 -16.48 -44.90 17.37
N ASP A 203 -16.57 -43.68 17.92
CA ASP A 203 -17.61 -43.33 18.89
C ASP A 203 -18.99 -43.11 18.24
N PHE A 204 -19.08 -43.13 16.91
CA PHE A 204 -20.28 -42.99 16.11
C PHE A 204 -20.37 -44.09 15.05
N ASP A 205 -20.02 -45.33 15.41
CA ASP A 205 -20.04 -46.52 14.54
C ASP A 205 -19.08 -46.48 13.33
N GLY A 206 -18.14 -45.53 13.31
CA GLY A 206 -17.05 -45.48 12.33
C GLY A 206 -15.91 -46.42 12.67
N THR A 207 -14.86 -46.43 11.84
CA THR A 207 -13.72 -47.35 11.98
C THR A 207 -12.43 -46.69 12.48
N LEU A 208 -12.35 -45.35 12.50
CA LEU A 208 -11.12 -44.62 12.78
C LEU A 208 -11.01 -44.18 14.23
N SER A 209 -9.78 -44.20 14.75
CA SER A 209 -9.46 -43.57 16.03
C SER A 209 -9.56 -42.03 15.96
N ASP A 210 -9.68 -41.36 17.12
CA ASP A 210 -9.71 -39.88 17.17
C ASP A 210 -8.47 -39.25 16.51
N ALA A 211 -7.31 -39.85 16.71
CA ALA A 211 -6.07 -39.36 16.11
C ALA A 211 -6.07 -39.45 14.57
N ASP A 212 -6.63 -40.53 14.03
CA ASP A 212 -6.76 -40.74 12.59
C ASP A 212 -7.83 -39.85 11.98
N CYS A 213 -8.95 -39.66 12.68
CA CYS A 213 -9.97 -38.71 12.29
C CYS A 213 -9.46 -37.27 12.23
N ILE A 214 -8.66 -36.84 13.21
CA ILE A 214 -8.05 -35.52 13.24
C ILE A 214 -7.15 -35.31 12.01
N LYS A 215 -6.33 -36.31 11.66
CA LYS A 215 -5.48 -36.27 10.48
C LYS A 215 -6.26 -36.27 9.19
N LEU A 216 -7.29 -37.11 9.07
CA LEU A 216 -8.11 -37.22 7.88
C LEU A 216 -8.91 -35.94 7.59
N ILE A 217 -9.51 -35.35 8.63
CA ILE A 217 -10.34 -34.12 8.51
C ILE A 217 -9.48 -32.85 8.42
N GLY A 218 -8.23 -32.93 8.85
CA GLY A 218 -7.29 -31.79 8.80
C GLY A 218 -7.62 -30.64 9.76
N ILE A 219 -8.12 -30.96 10.97
CA ILE A 219 -8.49 -29.98 11.99
C ILE A 219 -7.63 -30.15 13.26
N ALA A 220 -7.45 -29.05 14.00
CA ALA A 220 -6.74 -29.08 15.26
C ALA A 220 -7.47 -29.95 16.32
N ARG A 221 -6.71 -30.62 17.19
CA ARG A 221 -7.23 -31.49 18.25
C ARG A 221 -8.34 -30.84 19.09
N ASN A 222 -8.14 -29.58 19.53
CA ASN A 222 -9.13 -28.84 20.32
C ASN A 222 -10.41 -28.57 19.53
N THR A 223 -10.30 -28.35 18.21
CA THR A 223 -11.45 -28.15 17.32
C THR A 223 -12.20 -29.45 17.11
N TYR A 224 -11.49 -30.59 17.01
CA TYR A 224 -12.08 -31.90 16.89
C TYR A 224 -13.00 -32.20 18.09
N TYR A 225 -12.48 -32.12 19.33
CA TYR A 225 -13.26 -32.37 20.54
C TYR A 225 -14.37 -31.35 20.79
N LYS A 226 -14.29 -30.15 20.25
CA LYS A 226 -15.38 -29.18 20.26
C LYS A 226 -16.52 -29.55 19.32
N TYR A 227 -16.21 -30.26 18.23
CA TYR A 227 -17.20 -30.65 17.21
C TYR A 227 -17.73 -32.07 17.40
N LYS A 228 -16.98 -32.93 18.06
CA LYS A 228 -17.40 -34.26 18.52
C LYS A 228 -18.43 -34.15 19.65
#